data_a09f0be41338c944df27878fe37ffb72
#
_entry.id   a09f0be41338c944df27878fe37ffb72
#
_cell.length_a   1.000
_cell.length_b   1.000
_cell.length_c   1.000
_cell.angle_alpha   90.00
_cell.angle_beta   90.00
_cell.angle_gamma   90.00
#
_symmetry.space_group_name_H-M   'P 1'
#
loop_
_entity.id
_entity.type
_entity.pdbx_description
1 polymer ?
#
loop_
_entity_poly.entity_id
_entity_poly.type
_entity_poly.pdbx_seq_one_letter_code
_entity_poly.pdbx_strand_id
1 'polypeptide(L)'
;MEVTAESPTHIEYDLIFLKPWKSQAKVAMDIKSSGEATEVTWSMNSSLPFFMFFMKKLMSALIGNDYERGLRLLKDYAEDGKVHSKLNFIGEENYPGNNYICIKRSCHVEEMPNHMKTDFTKLMTAAHNMKGFKPAEAFCIYNKWDMINKQVSYTAGVPYVGDKPEVNFAHETGNIPATKIYTLEHVGPYDHLGNAWTTLYGMQRSKEIKVKKSIHPFETYGNSPMDTDPKDLISRIHFAVK
;
A
#
# COMPACT_ATOMS: atom_id res chain seq x y z
N MET A 1 26.98 6.50 -0.29
CA MET A 1 26.69 6.28 1.13
C MET A 1 28.00 5.92 1.79
N GLU A 2 28.35 6.58 2.88
CA GLU A 2 29.59 6.37 3.64
C GLU A 2 29.23 6.34 5.12
N VAL A 3 29.68 5.31 5.85
CA VAL A 3 29.49 5.21 7.30
C VAL A 3 30.46 6.17 7.99
N THR A 4 29.94 7.06 8.83
CA THR A 4 30.70 8.11 9.50
C THR A 4 30.89 7.85 10.98
N ALA A 5 30.00 7.07 11.61
CA ALA A 5 30.15 6.59 12.99
C ALA A 5 29.47 5.25 13.17
N GLU A 6 30.04 4.38 14.01
CA GLU A 6 29.48 3.07 14.34
C GLU A 6 29.77 2.70 15.78
N SER A 7 28.76 2.17 16.47
CA SER A 7 28.87 1.56 17.80
C SER A 7 27.82 0.45 17.93
N PRO A 8 27.80 -0.36 18.99
CA PRO A 8 26.78 -1.41 19.18
C PRO A 8 25.35 -0.90 19.22
N THR A 9 25.13 0.39 19.50
CA THR A 9 23.78 0.98 19.65
C THR A 9 23.52 2.16 18.72
N HIS A 10 24.48 2.50 17.84
CA HIS A 10 24.37 3.66 16.95
C HIS A 10 25.13 3.42 15.66
N ILE A 11 24.51 3.76 14.54
CA ILE A 11 25.17 3.88 13.24
C ILE A 11 24.78 5.20 12.59
N GLU A 12 25.79 5.95 12.09
CA GLU A 12 25.59 7.17 11.32
C GLU A 12 26.24 7.04 9.95
N TYR A 13 25.61 7.56 8.93
CA TYR A 13 26.17 7.59 7.57
C TYR A 13 25.74 8.82 6.78
N ASP A 14 26.62 9.27 5.90
CA ASP A 14 26.34 10.31 4.93
C ASP A 14 25.70 9.71 3.67
N LEU A 15 24.57 10.28 3.27
CA LEU A 15 23.82 9.91 2.09
C LEU A 15 23.87 11.04 1.05
N ILE A 16 24.29 10.71 -0.17
CA ILE A 16 24.32 11.64 -1.29
C ILE A 16 23.23 11.25 -2.28
N PHE A 17 22.27 12.13 -2.47
CA PHE A 17 21.26 12.01 -3.52
C PHE A 17 21.81 12.58 -4.83
N LEU A 18 21.69 11.83 -5.91
CA LEU A 18 22.17 12.24 -7.24
C LEU A 18 21.06 12.80 -8.11
N LYS A 19 19.80 12.39 -7.85
CA LYS A 19 18.60 12.81 -8.60
C LYS A 19 17.43 13.01 -7.62
N PRO A 20 16.48 13.89 -7.94
CA PRO A 20 16.39 14.79 -9.09
C PRO A 20 17.36 15.99 -9.02
N TRP A 21 17.93 16.30 -7.85
CA TRP A 21 19.01 17.29 -7.63
C TRP A 21 20.02 16.70 -6.67
N LYS A 22 21.25 17.15 -6.79
CA LYS A 22 22.32 16.74 -5.90
C LYS A 22 22.10 17.36 -4.51
N SER A 23 21.94 16.52 -3.49
CA SER A 23 21.79 16.92 -2.09
C SER A 23 22.44 15.91 -1.16
N GLN A 24 22.64 16.31 0.09
CA GLN A 24 23.25 15.47 1.13
C GLN A 24 22.31 15.37 2.33
N ALA A 25 22.39 14.25 3.02
CA ALA A 25 21.70 14.03 4.28
C ALA A 25 22.59 13.22 5.22
N LYS A 26 22.48 13.52 6.51
CA LYS A 26 22.99 12.66 7.59
C LYS A 26 21.86 11.76 8.04
N VAL A 27 22.13 10.47 8.09
CA VAL A 27 21.16 9.46 8.50
C VAL A 27 21.76 8.73 9.70
N ALA A 28 20.93 8.54 10.74
CA ALA A 28 21.32 7.80 11.90
C ALA A 28 20.26 6.75 12.28
N MET A 29 20.74 5.65 12.82
CA MET A 29 19.91 4.63 13.45
C MET A 29 20.41 4.42 14.86
N ASP A 30 19.52 4.61 15.83
CA ASP A 30 19.78 4.48 17.26
C ASP A 30 19.00 3.31 17.84
N ILE A 31 19.65 2.53 18.72
CA ILE A 31 19.04 1.39 19.42
C ILE A 31 19.07 1.69 20.91
N LYS A 32 17.91 1.56 21.57
CA LYS A 32 17.79 1.73 23.02
C LYS A 32 17.05 0.56 23.63
N SER A 33 17.54 0.08 24.78
CA SER A 33 16.79 -0.86 25.61
C SER A 33 15.62 -0.14 26.27
N SER A 34 14.41 -0.71 26.20
CA SER A 34 13.19 -0.18 26.79
C SER A 34 12.48 -1.32 27.55
N GLY A 35 12.97 -1.65 28.75
CA GLY A 35 12.51 -2.79 29.52
C GLY A 35 12.84 -4.12 28.84
N GLU A 36 11.82 -4.93 28.53
CA GLU A 36 11.97 -6.19 27.79
C GLU A 36 11.98 -5.99 26.25
N ALA A 37 11.78 -4.76 25.79
CA ALA A 37 11.73 -4.42 24.37
C ALA A 37 12.98 -3.61 23.94
N THR A 38 13.19 -3.55 22.63
CA THR A 38 14.21 -2.70 22.01
C THR A 38 13.53 -1.65 21.15
N GLU A 39 13.83 -0.38 21.40
CA GLU A 39 13.41 0.74 20.58
C GLU A 39 14.47 1.05 19.53
N VAL A 40 14.08 1.08 18.26
CA VAL A 40 14.92 1.48 17.15
C VAL A 40 14.39 2.78 16.55
N THR A 41 15.24 3.80 16.52
CA THR A 41 14.92 5.10 15.92
C THR A 41 15.73 5.29 14.65
N TRP A 42 15.07 5.53 13.53
CA TRP A 42 15.72 5.88 12.26
C TRP A 42 15.45 7.34 11.93
N SER A 43 16.50 8.13 11.83
CA SER A 43 16.43 9.58 11.64
C SER A 43 17.19 10.05 10.41
N MET A 44 16.77 11.17 9.83
CA MET A 44 17.47 11.83 8.75
C MET A 44 17.48 13.34 8.95
N ASN A 45 18.66 13.93 8.83
CA ASN A 45 18.84 15.38 8.81
C ASN A 45 19.31 15.80 7.40
N SER A 46 18.49 16.60 6.71
CA SER A 46 18.76 17.07 5.35
C SER A 46 18.30 18.49 5.18
N SER A 47 18.94 19.23 4.26
CA SER A 47 18.53 20.57 3.88
C SER A 47 17.86 20.58 2.51
N LEU A 48 16.80 21.36 2.38
CA LEU A 48 16.19 21.67 1.09
C LEU A 48 16.65 23.05 0.61
N PRO A 49 16.87 23.24 -0.70
CA PRO A 49 17.07 24.57 -1.27
C PRO A 49 15.93 25.51 -0.86
N PHE A 50 16.27 26.76 -0.58
CA PHE A 50 15.30 27.75 -0.08
C PHE A 50 14.03 27.85 -0.94
N PHE A 51 14.16 27.84 -2.26
CA PHE A 51 13.03 27.91 -3.18
C PHE A 51 12.12 26.64 -3.17
N MET A 52 12.50 25.57 -2.47
CA MET A 52 11.74 24.32 -2.34
C MET A 52 11.12 24.14 -0.94
N PHE A 53 11.16 25.19 -0.08
CA PHE A 53 10.64 25.10 1.30
C PHE A 53 9.20 24.59 1.38
N PHE A 54 8.36 24.92 0.38
CA PHE A 54 6.97 24.47 0.29
C PHE A 54 6.83 22.94 0.15
N MET A 55 7.87 22.26 -0.33
CA MET A 55 7.89 20.79 -0.43
C MET A 55 8.29 20.09 0.86
N LYS A 56 8.71 20.81 1.91
CA LYS A 56 9.22 20.22 3.16
C LYS A 56 8.24 19.19 3.76
N LYS A 57 6.96 19.54 3.87
CA LYS A 57 5.93 18.66 4.44
C LYS A 57 5.76 17.38 3.61
N LEU A 58 5.72 17.52 2.29
CA LEU A 58 5.60 16.38 1.39
C LEU A 58 6.82 15.46 1.46
N MET A 59 8.03 16.03 1.43
CA MET A 59 9.27 15.25 1.54
C MET A 59 9.37 14.53 2.88
N SER A 60 9.03 15.20 4.00
CA SER A 60 9.00 14.56 5.31
C SER A 60 7.98 13.41 5.36
N ALA A 61 6.80 13.56 4.77
CA ALA A 61 5.79 12.52 4.74
C ALA A 61 6.24 11.30 3.90
N LEU A 62 6.86 11.54 2.74
CA LEU A 62 7.38 10.47 1.87
C LEU A 62 8.51 9.68 2.55
N ILE A 63 9.50 10.40 3.11
CA ILE A 63 10.65 9.79 3.79
C ILE A 63 10.18 9.05 5.05
N GLY A 64 9.28 9.66 5.84
CA GLY A 64 8.72 9.03 7.03
C GLY A 64 8.01 7.71 6.71
N ASN A 65 7.22 7.68 5.64
CA ASN A 65 6.56 6.46 5.18
C ASN A 65 7.57 5.37 4.72
N ASP A 66 8.66 5.77 4.05
CA ASP A 66 9.71 4.83 3.65
C ASP A 66 10.46 4.27 4.87
N TYR A 67 10.73 5.10 5.87
CA TYR A 67 11.37 4.68 7.12
C TYR A 67 10.48 3.76 7.93
N GLU A 68 9.20 4.08 8.06
CA GLU A 68 8.22 3.24 8.75
C GLU A 68 8.16 1.84 8.13
N ARG A 69 8.11 1.75 6.79
CA ARG A 69 8.18 0.46 6.09
C ARG A 69 9.50 -0.27 6.37
N GLY A 70 10.61 0.42 6.28
CA GLY A 70 11.94 -0.16 6.55
C GLY A 70 12.07 -0.68 7.97
N LEU A 71 11.57 0.05 8.95
CA LEU A 71 11.55 -0.37 10.35
C LEU A 71 10.68 -1.60 10.61
N ARG A 72 9.53 -1.72 9.92
CA ARG A 72 8.69 -2.93 9.99
C ARG A 72 9.42 -4.16 9.43
N LEU A 73 10.12 -4.02 8.30
CA LEU A 73 10.93 -5.10 7.74
C LEU A 73 12.11 -5.47 8.66
N LEU A 74 12.73 -4.48 9.27
CA LEU A 74 13.82 -4.69 10.26
C LEU A 74 13.29 -5.44 11.49
N LYS A 75 12.09 -5.07 11.96
CA LYS A 75 11.44 -5.75 13.09
C LYS A 75 11.21 -7.22 12.79
N ASP A 76 10.61 -7.56 11.65
CA ASP A 76 10.41 -8.95 11.24
C ASP A 76 11.73 -9.72 11.24
N TYR A 77 12.77 -9.13 10.65
CA TYR A 77 14.06 -9.78 10.56
C TYR A 77 14.71 -9.97 11.94
N ALA A 78 14.57 -9.00 12.83
CA ALA A 78 15.14 -9.06 14.18
C ALA A 78 14.42 -10.09 15.07
N GLU A 79 13.09 -10.21 14.93
CA GLU A 79 12.27 -11.09 15.76
C GLU A 79 12.18 -12.52 15.20
N ASP A 80 12.05 -12.68 13.88
CA ASP A 80 11.79 -13.97 13.22
C ASP A 80 12.95 -14.48 12.36
N GLY A 81 14.04 -13.71 12.21
CA GLY A 81 15.19 -14.05 11.35
C GLY A 81 14.89 -13.95 9.85
N LYS A 82 13.68 -13.53 9.46
CA LYS A 82 13.26 -13.37 8.07
C LYS A 82 12.19 -12.30 7.93
N VAL A 83 12.10 -11.73 6.74
CA VAL A 83 11.06 -10.74 6.40
C VAL A 83 9.82 -11.46 5.87
N HIS A 84 8.64 -11.10 6.39
CA HIS A 84 7.35 -11.64 5.98
C HIS A 84 6.70 -10.80 4.87
N SER A 85 7.44 -10.50 3.82
CA SER A 85 6.95 -9.75 2.66
C SER A 85 7.60 -10.30 1.39
N LYS A 86 6.82 -10.98 0.56
CA LYS A 86 7.28 -11.55 -0.70
C LYS A 86 6.54 -10.88 -1.85
N LEU A 87 7.28 -10.46 -2.87
CA LEU A 87 6.75 -9.88 -4.10
C LEU A 87 6.92 -10.86 -5.26
N ASN A 88 5.81 -11.21 -5.91
CA ASN A 88 5.79 -12.04 -7.11
C ASN A 88 5.34 -11.17 -8.29
N PHE A 89 6.22 -10.96 -9.26
CA PHE A 89 5.94 -10.18 -10.48
C PHE A 89 5.18 -11.06 -11.46
N ILE A 90 3.85 -10.92 -11.50
CA ILE A 90 2.98 -11.66 -12.44
C ILE A 90 3.15 -11.07 -13.85
N GLY A 91 3.24 -9.74 -13.97
CA GLY A 91 3.42 -9.06 -15.23
C GLY A 91 2.12 -8.56 -15.85
N GLU A 92 2.13 -8.42 -17.19
CA GLU A 92 0.96 -7.92 -17.93
C GLU A 92 -0.09 -9.03 -18.16
N GLU A 93 -1.35 -8.70 -17.88
CA GLU A 93 -2.50 -9.58 -18.02
C GLU A 93 -3.68 -8.82 -18.64
N ASN A 94 -4.60 -9.56 -19.28
CA ASN A 94 -5.87 -9.02 -19.74
C ASN A 94 -6.90 -9.13 -18.62
N TYR A 95 -7.33 -8.00 -18.09
CA TYR A 95 -8.40 -7.93 -17.12
C TYR A 95 -9.74 -7.83 -17.84
N PRO A 96 -10.68 -8.76 -17.61
CA PRO A 96 -11.93 -8.80 -18.36
C PRO A 96 -12.90 -7.66 -17.99
N GLY A 97 -12.59 -6.91 -16.94
CA GLY A 97 -13.52 -5.97 -16.33
C GLY A 97 -14.53 -6.68 -15.44
N ASN A 98 -15.16 -5.93 -14.57
CA ASN A 98 -16.27 -6.42 -13.76
C ASN A 98 -17.23 -5.30 -13.33
N ASN A 99 -18.47 -5.67 -13.08
CA ASN A 99 -19.44 -4.87 -12.35
C ASN A 99 -19.32 -5.21 -10.86
N TYR A 100 -19.60 -4.24 -10.00
CA TYR A 100 -19.48 -4.45 -8.57
C TYR A 100 -20.48 -3.63 -7.74
N ILE A 101 -20.83 -4.15 -6.58
CA ILE A 101 -21.40 -3.34 -5.49
C ILE A 101 -20.27 -2.75 -4.66
N CYS A 102 -20.46 -1.56 -4.12
CA CYS A 102 -19.39 -0.90 -3.36
C CYS A 102 -19.89 0.00 -2.24
N ILE A 103 -18.95 0.28 -1.33
CA ILE A 103 -19.03 1.35 -0.33
C ILE A 103 -17.84 2.29 -0.59
N LYS A 104 -18.13 3.59 -0.72
CA LYS A 104 -17.12 4.65 -0.80
C LYS A 104 -16.92 5.28 0.55
N ARG A 105 -15.68 5.52 0.93
CA ARG A 105 -15.34 6.10 2.21
C ARG A 105 -14.15 7.04 2.12
N SER A 106 -14.15 8.06 2.98
CA SER A 106 -12.98 8.87 3.29
C SER A 106 -12.79 8.87 4.80
N CYS A 107 -11.56 8.63 5.26
CA CYS A 107 -11.22 8.56 6.69
C CYS A 107 -9.74 8.86 6.91
N HIS A 108 -9.35 8.96 8.17
CA HIS A 108 -7.93 8.98 8.55
C HIS A 108 -7.30 7.60 8.29
N VAL A 109 -6.04 7.58 7.88
CA VAL A 109 -5.33 6.33 7.51
C VAL A 109 -5.31 5.33 8.67
N GLU A 110 -5.19 5.80 9.90
CA GLU A 110 -5.17 4.94 11.10
C GLU A 110 -6.53 4.26 11.38
N GLU A 111 -7.63 4.85 10.92
CA GLU A 111 -9.00 4.30 11.06
C GLU A 111 -9.35 3.32 9.93
N MET A 112 -8.61 3.39 8.82
CA MET A 112 -8.90 2.64 7.60
C MET A 112 -9.08 1.13 7.83
N PRO A 113 -8.22 0.42 8.58
CA PRO A 113 -8.36 -1.04 8.77
C PRO A 113 -9.72 -1.42 9.39
N ASN A 114 -10.18 -0.67 10.40
CA ASN A 114 -11.46 -0.92 11.05
C ASN A 114 -12.65 -0.61 10.13
N HIS A 115 -12.54 0.46 9.36
CA HIS A 115 -13.55 0.80 8.36
C HIS A 115 -13.62 -0.22 7.24
N MET A 116 -12.48 -0.65 6.69
CA MET A 116 -12.44 -1.66 5.65
C MET A 116 -13.05 -2.98 6.11
N LYS A 117 -12.71 -3.44 7.33
CA LYS A 117 -13.32 -4.64 7.93
C LYS A 117 -14.85 -4.52 7.96
N THR A 118 -15.37 -3.39 8.42
CA THR A 118 -16.82 -3.14 8.51
C THR A 118 -17.46 -3.08 7.13
N ASP A 119 -16.83 -2.38 6.19
CA ASP A 119 -17.35 -2.18 4.83
C ASP A 119 -17.39 -3.50 4.05
N PHE A 120 -16.32 -4.31 4.11
CA PHE A 120 -16.31 -5.62 3.47
C PHE A 120 -17.29 -6.59 4.11
N THR A 121 -17.46 -6.57 5.43
CA THR A 121 -18.48 -7.40 6.09
C THR A 121 -19.88 -7.07 5.58
N LYS A 122 -20.23 -5.79 5.45
CA LYS A 122 -21.52 -5.35 4.91
C LYS A 122 -21.69 -5.75 3.44
N LEU A 123 -20.65 -5.54 2.61
CA LEU A 123 -20.68 -5.87 1.19
C LEU A 123 -20.82 -7.38 0.97
N MET A 124 -20.09 -8.21 1.71
CA MET A 124 -20.18 -9.67 1.61
C MET A 124 -21.56 -10.17 2.05
N THR A 125 -22.11 -9.61 3.13
CA THR A 125 -23.48 -9.93 3.56
C THR A 125 -24.51 -9.57 2.48
N ALA A 126 -24.40 -8.38 1.88
CA ALA A 126 -25.28 -7.96 0.79
C ALA A 126 -25.13 -8.88 -0.43
N ALA A 127 -23.89 -9.20 -0.81
CA ALA A 127 -23.59 -10.04 -1.96
C ALA A 127 -24.15 -11.47 -1.81
N HIS A 128 -24.05 -12.08 -0.62
CA HIS A 128 -24.60 -13.40 -0.36
C HIS A 128 -26.14 -13.45 -0.50
N ASN A 129 -26.81 -12.34 -0.24
CA ASN A 129 -28.27 -12.23 -0.42
C ASN A 129 -28.70 -11.95 -1.87
N MET A 130 -27.75 -11.75 -2.78
CA MET A 130 -28.04 -11.49 -4.19
C MET A 130 -28.31 -12.80 -4.94
N LYS A 131 -29.38 -12.80 -5.74
CA LYS A 131 -29.68 -13.94 -6.61
C LYS A 131 -28.57 -14.16 -7.64
N GLY A 132 -28.01 -15.34 -7.71
CA GLY A 132 -26.96 -15.68 -8.67
C GLY A 132 -25.55 -15.14 -8.29
N PHE A 133 -25.36 -14.70 -7.06
CA PHE A 133 -24.04 -14.32 -6.58
C PHE A 133 -23.03 -15.46 -6.76
N LYS A 134 -21.92 -15.14 -7.40
CA LYS A 134 -20.75 -16.02 -7.47
C LYS A 134 -19.61 -15.36 -6.70
N PRO A 135 -19.02 -16.07 -5.74
CA PRO A 135 -17.86 -15.54 -5.03
C PRO A 135 -16.76 -15.13 -6.01
N ALA A 136 -16.28 -13.92 -5.86
CA ALA A 136 -15.11 -13.40 -6.57
C ALA A 136 -14.25 -12.61 -5.59
N GLU A 137 -13.00 -12.37 -5.94
CA GLU A 137 -12.09 -11.63 -5.08
C GLU A 137 -12.63 -10.23 -4.79
N ALA A 138 -12.82 -9.93 -3.51
CA ALA A 138 -13.11 -8.57 -3.08
C ALA A 138 -11.91 -7.66 -3.44
N PHE A 139 -12.17 -6.37 -3.63
CA PHE A 139 -11.14 -5.44 -4.04
C PHE A 139 -11.29 -4.07 -3.39
N CYS A 140 -10.22 -3.30 -3.43
CA CYS A 140 -10.20 -1.90 -3.01
C CYS A 140 -9.58 -1.02 -4.10
N ILE A 141 -10.26 0.08 -4.45
CA ILE A 141 -9.72 1.14 -5.30
C ILE A 141 -9.35 2.30 -4.40
N TYR A 142 -8.11 2.77 -4.44
CA TYR A 142 -7.69 3.98 -3.75
C TYR A 142 -7.90 5.20 -4.65
N ASN A 143 -8.97 5.96 -4.38
CA ASN A 143 -9.32 7.15 -5.16
C ASN A 143 -8.38 8.33 -4.85
N LYS A 144 -7.96 8.46 -3.59
CA LYS A 144 -7.03 9.48 -3.13
C LYS A 144 -6.26 9.00 -1.91
N TRP A 145 -4.98 9.30 -1.88
CA TRP A 145 -4.12 9.09 -0.72
C TRP A 145 -3.36 10.38 -0.41
N ASP A 146 -3.70 11.03 0.69
CA ASP A 146 -3.07 12.26 1.16
C ASP A 146 -2.11 11.95 2.31
N MET A 147 -0.84 11.78 1.98
CA MET A 147 0.21 11.45 2.95
C MET A 147 0.47 12.58 3.95
N ILE A 148 0.24 13.84 3.55
CA ILE A 148 0.51 15.00 4.41
C ILE A 148 -0.52 15.10 5.53
N ASN A 149 -1.80 14.93 5.17
CA ASN A 149 -2.92 15.05 6.10
C ASN A 149 -3.37 13.68 6.64
N LYS A 150 -2.69 12.60 6.26
CA LYS A 150 -3.02 11.21 6.61
C LYS A 150 -4.48 10.86 6.30
N GLN A 151 -5.00 11.33 5.17
CA GLN A 151 -6.36 11.06 4.71
C GLN A 151 -6.36 10.13 3.51
N VAL A 152 -7.30 9.18 3.52
CA VAL A 152 -7.51 8.25 2.42
C VAL A 152 -8.97 8.30 1.96
N SER A 153 -9.17 8.22 0.65
CA SER A 153 -10.48 7.97 0.06
C SER A 153 -10.40 6.71 -0.76
N TYR A 154 -11.25 5.73 -0.45
CA TYR A 154 -11.26 4.43 -1.11
C TYR A 154 -12.67 3.99 -1.51
N THR A 155 -12.72 3.02 -2.40
CA THR A 155 -13.91 2.28 -2.80
C THR A 155 -13.67 0.80 -2.51
N ALA A 156 -14.29 0.27 -1.45
CA ALA A 156 -14.36 -1.16 -1.22
C ALA A 156 -15.43 -1.77 -2.12
N GLY A 157 -15.12 -2.85 -2.82
CA GLY A 157 -16.01 -3.45 -3.79
C GLY A 157 -16.02 -4.97 -3.76
N VAL A 158 -17.17 -5.53 -4.13
CA VAL A 158 -17.37 -6.97 -4.36
C VAL A 158 -17.97 -7.14 -5.75
N PRO A 159 -17.28 -7.87 -6.65
CA PRO A 159 -17.79 -8.12 -8.01
C PRO A 159 -19.07 -8.95 -8.02
N TYR A 160 -19.90 -8.73 -9.03
CA TYR A 160 -21.07 -9.58 -9.33
C TYR A 160 -21.14 -9.88 -10.82
N VAL A 161 -21.85 -10.97 -11.15
CA VAL A 161 -22.11 -11.40 -12.52
C VAL A 161 -23.62 -11.38 -12.77
N GLY A 162 -24.03 -10.93 -13.93
CA GLY A 162 -25.44 -10.86 -14.34
C GLY A 162 -26.03 -9.46 -14.23
N ASP A 163 -27.35 -9.39 -14.05
CA ASP A 163 -28.08 -8.13 -13.99
C ASP A 163 -27.70 -7.30 -12.76
N LYS A 164 -27.86 -5.99 -12.91
CA LYS A 164 -27.61 -5.07 -11.81
C LYS A 164 -28.52 -5.44 -10.62
N PRO A 165 -27.94 -5.75 -9.44
CA PRO A 165 -28.74 -6.09 -8.28
C PRO A 165 -29.59 -4.90 -7.82
N GLU A 166 -30.75 -5.18 -7.25
CA GLU A 166 -31.47 -4.19 -6.44
C GLU A 166 -30.64 -3.90 -5.20
N VAL A 167 -30.00 -2.73 -5.16
CA VAL A 167 -29.16 -2.32 -4.05
C VAL A 167 -29.99 -1.50 -3.08
N ASN A 168 -29.98 -1.89 -1.81
CA ASN A 168 -30.47 -1.05 -0.74
C ASN A 168 -29.65 0.23 -0.64
N PHE A 169 -30.23 1.31 -0.12
CA PHE A 169 -29.67 2.67 -0.05
C PHE A 169 -28.25 2.81 0.51
N ALA A 170 -27.65 1.75 1.09
CA ALA A 170 -26.31 1.75 1.66
C ALA A 170 -25.20 1.37 0.67
N HIS A 171 -25.50 0.89 -0.52
CA HIS A 171 -24.51 0.38 -1.48
C HIS A 171 -24.67 1.06 -2.83
N GLU A 172 -23.56 1.41 -3.43
CA GLU A 172 -23.50 1.89 -4.81
C GLU A 172 -23.06 0.76 -5.75
N THR A 173 -23.23 0.96 -7.05
CA THR A 173 -22.67 0.07 -8.07
C THR A 173 -21.64 0.80 -8.90
N GLY A 174 -20.67 0.08 -9.41
CA GLY A 174 -19.66 0.60 -10.30
C GLY A 174 -19.18 -0.43 -11.31
N ASN A 175 -18.25 -0.03 -12.15
CA ASN A 175 -17.62 -0.90 -13.14
C ASN A 175 -16.11 -0.60 -13.23
N ILE A 176 -15.30 -1.66 -13.24
CA ILE A 176 -13.93 -1.58 -13.72
C ILE A 176 -13.97 -2.11 -15.16
N PRO A 177 -13.62 -1.28 -16.17
CA PRO A 177 -13.71 -1.70 -17.56
C PRO A 177 -12.65 -2.73 -17.91
N ALA A 178 -12.90 -3.55 -18.93
CA ALA A 178 -11.90 -4.44 -19.51
C ALA A 178 -10.69 -3.62 -19.96
N THR A 179 -9.51 -4.08 -19.60
CA THR A 179 -8.24 -3.38 -19.88
C THR A 179 -7.05 -4.32 -19.69
N LYS A 180 -5.90 -3.94 -20.24
CA LYS A 180 -4.65 -4.57 -19.88
C LYS A 180 -4.20 -4.02 -18.52
N ILE A 181 -3.72 -4.89 -17.64
CA ILE A 181 -3.17 -4.55 -16.32
C ILE A 181 -1.77 -5.10 -16.19
N TYR A 182 -0.98 -4.49 -15.33
CA TYR A 182 0.23 -5.06 -14.77
C TYR A 182 -0.05 -5.45 -13.33
N THR A 183 0.19 -6.71 -12.99
CA THR A 183 -0.13 -7.29 -11.69
C THR A 183 1.15 -7.59 -10.91
N LEU A 184 1.19 -7.13 -9.67
CA LEU A 184 2.19 -7.49 -8.67
C LEU A 184 1.48 -8.13 -7.48
N GLU A 185 1.82 -9.38 -7.17
CA GLU A 185 1.29 -10.09 -6.02
C GLU A 185 2.19 -9.90 -4.81
N HIS A 186 1.59 -9.63 -3.69
CA HIS A 186 2.23 -9.59 -2.38
C HIS A 186 1.72 -10.76 -1.53
N VAL A 187 2.66 -11.51 -0.95
CA VAL A 187 2.35 -12.53 0.06
C VAL A 187 2.93 -12.09 1.40
N GLY A 188 2.09 -11.91 2.38
CA GLY A 188 2.44 -11.43 3.71
C GLY A 188 1.39 -10.53 4.36
N PRO A 189 1.65 -10.03 5.58
CA PRO A 189 0.75 -9.16 6.31
C PRO A 189 0.41 -7.87 5.54
N TYR A 190 -0.80 -7.36 5.72
CA TYR A 190 -1.22 -6.09 5.11
C TYR A 190 -0.33 -4.91 5.51
N ASP A 191 0.33 -4.97 6.67
CA ASP A 191 1.29 -3.96 7.12
C ASP A 191 2.49 -3.80 6.18
N HIS A 192 2.79 -4.83 5.38
CA HIS A 192 3.84 -4.83 4.37
C HIS A 192 3.33 -4.58 2.93
N LEU A 193 2.02 -4.47 2.73
CA LEU A 193 1.43 -4.29 1.40
C LEU A 193 1.94 -3.03 0.69
N GLY A 194 2.32 -2.00 1.45
CA GLY A 194 2.97 -0.81 0.94
C GLY A 194 4.25 -1.06 0.14
N ASN A 195 4.92 -2.21 0.32
CA ASN A 195 6.10 -2.59 -0.47
C ASN A 195 5.72 -2.82 -1.94
N ALA A 196 4.61 -3.53 -2.20
CA ALA A 196 4.13 -3.77 -3.55
C ALA A 196 3.67 -2.48 -4.23
N TRP A 197 2.92 -1.62 -3.52
CA TRP A 197 2.51 -0.31 -4.01
C TRP A 197 3.69 0.57 -4.40
N THR A 198 4.69 0.68 -3.52
CA THR A 198 5.89 1.48 -3.79
C THR A 198 6.69 0.94 -4.97
N THR A 199 6.77 -0.38 -5.10
CA THR A 199 7.43 -1.02 -6.25
C THR A 199 6.76 -0.64 -7.56
N LEU A 200 5.44 -0.77 -7.68
CA LEU A 200 4.69 -0.41 -8.90
C LEU A 200 4.78 1.09 -9.23
N TYR A 201 4.70 1.97 -8.21
CA TYR A 201 4.93 3.40 -8.44
C TYR A 201 6.39 3.70 -8.84
N GLY A 202 7.36 2.92 -8.36
CA GLY A 202 8.76 2.95 -8.80
C GLY A 202 8.88 2.61 -10.28
N MET A 203 8.30 1.48 -10.71
CA MET A 203 8.27 1.04 -12.10
C MET A 203 7.56 2.03 -13.03
N GLN A 204 6.48 2.66 -12.57
CA GLN A 204 5.83 3.75 -13.31
C GLN A 204 6.77 4.96 -13.47
N ARG A 205 7.50 5.33 -12.42
CA ARG A 205 8.43 6.48 -12.43
C ARG A 205 9.65 6.23 -13.31
N SER A 206 10.18 5.01 -13.29
CA SER A 206 11.28 4.57 -14.17
C SER A 206 10.85 4.31 -15.60
N LYS A 207 9.53 4.37 -15.89
CA LYS A 207 8.91 4.10 -17.20
C LYS A 207 8.99 2.63 -17.66
N GLU A 208 9.22 1.70 -16.75
CA GLU A 208 9.14 0.27 -17.00
C GLU A 208 7.71 -0.16 -17.35
N ILE A 209 6.72 0.47 -16.69
CA ILE A 209 5.30 0.32 -17.05
C ILE A 209 4.70 1.68 -17.46
N LYS A 210 3.80 1.65 -18.47
CA LYS A 210 3.09 2.84 -18.97
C LYS A 210 1.65 2.82 -18.49
N VAL A 211 1.39 3.46 -17.34
CA VAL A 211 0.08 3.44 -16.68
C VAL A 211 -0.97 4.24 -17.46
N LYS A 212 -2.17 3.67 -17.55
CA LYS A 212 -3.38 4.28 -18.11
C LYS A 212 -4.13 5.03 -16.99
N LYS A 213 -3.93 6.33 -16.90
CA LYS A 213 -4.44 7.19 -15.82
C LYS A 213 -5.96 7.29 -15.68
N SER A 214 -6.73 6.83 -16.69
CA SER A 214 -8.20 6.85 -16.66
C SER A 214 -8.82 5.77 -15.77
N ILE A 215 -8.02 4.82 -15.32
CA ILE A 215 -8.43 3.75 -14.40
C ILE A 215 -7.53 3.82 -13.18
N HIS A 216 -8.14 4.01 -12.00
CA HIS A 216 -7.39 4.00 -10.76
C HIS A 216 -6.76 2.63 -10.51
N PRO A 217 -5.56 2.57 -9.93
CA PRO A 217 -5.02 1.32 -9.44
C PRO A 217 -5.92 0.72 -8.37
N PHE A 218 -5.97 -0.59 -8.33
CA PHE A 218 -6.78 -1.31 -7.35
C PHE A 218 -6.04 -2.55 -6.85
N GLU A 219 -6.46 -3.04 -5.71
CA GLU A 219 -5.96 -4.28 -5.14
C GLU A 219 -7.08 -5.29 -4.97
N THR A 220 -6.78 -6.58 -5.20
CA THR A 220 -7.68 -7.71 -4.95
C THR A 220 -7.11 -8.57 -3.82
N TYR A 221 -7.99 -9.25 -3.09
CA TYR A 221 -7.66 -10.08 -1.93
C TYR A 221 -7.92 -11.54 -2.26
N GLY A 222 -6.85 -12.31 -2.46
CA GLY A 222 -6.91 -13.71 -2.89
C GLY A 222 -7.37 -14.68 -1.80
N ASN A 223 -7.24 -14.28 -0.54
CA ASN A 223 -7.72 -15.04 0.62
C ASN A 223 -8.20 -14.10 1.73
N SER A 224 -8.80 -14.68 2.77
CA SER A 224 -9.44 -13.91 3.84
C SER A 224 -8.57 -13.86 5.10
N PRO A 225 -8.41 -12.67 5.73
CA PRO A 225 -7.71 -12.55 7.00
C PRO A 225 -8.48 -13.17 8.17
N MET A 226 -9.68 -13.72 7.94
CA MET A 226 -10.50 -14.38 8.96
C MET A 226 -10.08 -15.82 9.19
N ASP A 227 -9.44 -16.45 8.20
CA ASP A 227 -9.09 -17.87 8.17
C ASP A 227 -7.68 -18.18 7.68
N THR A 228 -6.90 -17.13 7.36
CA THR A 228 -5.54 -17.24 6.84
C THR A 228 -4.55 -16.57 7.79
N ASP A 229 -3.40 -17.22 8.04
CA ASP A 229 -2.31 -16.61 8.81
C ASP A 229 -1.87 -15.30 8.10
N PRO A 230 -1.63 -14.21 8.83
CA PRO A 230 -1.15 -12.96 8.23
C PRO A 230 0.05 -13.10 7.29
N LYS A 231 0.95 -14.06 7.58
CA LYS A 231 2.15 -14.34 6.75
C LYS A 231 1.82 -14.92 5.37
N ASP A 232 0.63 -15.52 5.22
CA ASP A 232 0.16 -16.22 4.01
C ASP A 232 -0.95 -15.45 3.29
N LEU A 233 -1.25 -14.21 3.72
CA LEU A 233 -2.22 -13.36 3.03
C LEU A 233 -1.73 -13.01 1.64
N ILE A 234 -2.63 -13.14 0.66
CA ILE A 234 -2.36 -12.86 -0.75
C ILE A 234 -3.13 -11.61 -1.16
N SER A 235 -2.40 -10.58 -1.57
CA SER A 235 -2.97 -9.38 -2.17
C SER A 235 -2.34 -9.13 -3.53
N ARG A 236 -3.12 -8.76 -4.53
CA ARG A 236 -2.63 -8.42 -5.86
C ARG A 236 -2.93 -6.96 -6.15
N ILE A 237 -1.90 -6.23 -6.55
CA ILE A 237 -2.02 -4.83 -6.93
C ILE A 237 -1.99 -4.74 -8.46
N HIS A 238 -2.98 -4.04 -9.02
CA HIS A 238 -3.22 -3.95 -10.45
C HIS A 238 -3.12 -2.51 -10.91
N PHE A 239 -2.21 -2.25 -11.83
CA PHE A 239 -2.12 -0.97 -12.53
C PHE A 239 -2.60 -1.17 -13.97
N ALA A 240 -3.65 -0.43 -14.39
CA ALA A 240 -4.04 -0.42 -15.79
C ALA A 240 -2.90 0.15 -16.65
N VAL A 241 -2.51 -0.57 -17.71
CA VAL A 241 -1.40 -0.20 -18.59
C VAL A 241 -1.86 0.03 -20.03
N LYS A 242 -1.02 0.76 -20.81
CA LYS A 242 -1.31 1.12 -22.22
C LYS A 242 -0.91 0.00 -23.16
#